data_d7d898b2600cc2ba7464b947bb98d1d0
#
_entry.id   d7d898b2600cc2ba7464b947bb98d1d0
#
_cell.length_a   1.000
_cell.length_b   1.000
_cell.length_c   1.000
_cell.angle_alpha   90.00
_cell.angle_beta   90.00
_cell.angle_gamma   90.00
#
_symmetry.space_group_name_H-M   'P 1'
#
loop_
_entity.id
_entity.type
_entity.pdbx_description
1 polymer ?
#
loop_
_entity_poly.entity_id
_entity_poly.type
_entity_poly.pdbx_seq_one_letter_code
_entity_poly.pdbx_strand_id
1 'polypeptide(L)'
;MAKSGKLLIVDDNRSILSAVKLLTESFFEEVLTLPSPNTLISTLQKSAPDVVLLDMNFHAGINTGNEGLYWLKEVLARFPETKVVLFTAYADIQLAVEGM
;
A
#
# COMPACT_ATOMS: atom_id res chain seq x y z
N MET A 1 -2.69 9.56 22.54
CA MET A 1 -3.64 8.65 21.90
C MET A 1 -3.01 7.27 21.71
N ALA A 2 -3.75 6.23 22.03
CA ALA A 2 -3.24 4.87 21.92
C ALA A 2 -3.09 4.48 20.44
N LYS A 3 -1.97 3.81 20.14
CA LYS A 3 -1.76 3.26 18.81
C LYS A 3 -2.59 2.00 18.65
N SER A 4 -3.07 1.72 17.48
CA SER A 4 -3.80 0.50 17.21
C SER A 4 -3.66 0.10 15.75
N GLY A 5 -3.73 -1.20 15.50
CA GLY A 5 -3.74 -1.74 14.16
C GLY A 5 -2.37 -1.85 13.53
N LYS A 6 -2.33 -2.54 12.41
CA LYS A 6 -1.12 -2.73 11.63
C LYS A 6 -1.27 -2.09 10.27
N LEU A 7 -0.23 -1.41 9.83
CA LEU A 7 -0.17 -0.79 8.51
C LEU A 7 0.89 -1.49 7.67
N LEU A 8 0.56 -1.79 6.43
CA LEU A 8 1.53 -2.28 5.46
C LEU A 8 1.65 -1.24 4.35
N ILE A 9 2.87 -0.83 4.05
CA ILE A 9 3.16 0.14 2.99
C ILE A 9 3.87 -0.58 1.86
N VAL A 10 3.32 -0.52 0.66
CA VAL A 10 3.89 -1.18 -0.52
C VAL A 10 4.27 -0.13 -1.55
N ASP A 11 5.56 0.00 -1.81
CA ASP A 11 6.11 0.97 -2.75
C ASP A 11 7.51 0.54 -3.13
N ASP A 12 7.87 0.64 -4.40
CA ASP A 12 9.20 0.27 -4.85
C ASP A 12 10.26 1.34 -4.57
N ASN A 13 9.83 2.52 -4.14
CA ASN A 13 10.75 3.60 -3.78
C ASN A 13 11.05 3.55 -2.27
N ARG A 14 12.28 3.19 -1.94
CA ARG A 14 12.68 3.03 -0.54
C ARG A 14 12.63 4.32 0.27
N SER A 15 12.86 5.45 -0.38
CA SER A 15 12.77 6.75 0.30
C SER A 15 11.34 7.03 0.72
N ILE A 16 10.38 6.69 -0.13
CA ILE A 16 8.97 6.86 0.19
C ILE A 16 8.57 5.90 1.31
N LEU A 17 9.01 4.66 1.26
CA LEU A 17 8.74 3.69 2.33
C LEU A 17 9.21 4.23 3.67
N SER A 18 10.43 4.73 3.72
CA SER A 18 11.01 5.26 4.96
C SER A 18 10.24 6.48 5.45
N ALA A 19 9.92 7.40 4.56
CA ALA A 19 9.23 8.63 4.93
C ALA A 19 7.83 8.36 5.44
N VAL A 20 7.08 7.52 4.73
CA VAL A 20 5.70 7.21 5.12
C VAL A 20 5.69 6.40 6.43
N LYS A 21 6.63 5.49 6.59
CA LYS A 21 6.74 4.74 7.84
C LYS A 21 6.96 5.69 9.02
N LEU A 22 7.89 6.64 8.86
CA LEU A 22 8.18 7.60 9.91
C LEU A 22 6.95 8.44 10.26
N LEU A 23 6.18 8.84 9.25
CA LEU A 23 4.98 9.65 9.47
C LEU A 23 3.85 8.87 10.13
N THR A 24 3.77 7.57 9.92
CA THR A 24 2.64 6.77 10.36
C THR A 24 2.87 5.95 11.61
N GLU A 25 4.11 5.73 12.01
CA GLU A 25 4.37 4.84 13.16
C GLU A 25 3.89 5.39 14.50
N SER A 26 3.55 6.67 14.57
CA SER A 26 2.95 7.22 15.79
C SER A 26 1.45 6.89 15.88
N PHE A 27 0.84 6.43 14.81
CA PHE A 27 -0.61 6.15 14.76
C PHE A 27 -0.93 4.65 14.78
N PHE A 28 0.02 3.82 14.38
CA PHE A 28 -0.18 2.38 14.26
C PHE A 28 0.69 1.63 15.24
N GLU A 29 0.16 0.51 15.70
CA GLU A 29 0.88 -0.37 16.60
C GLU A 29 2.11 -0.98 15.91
N GLU A 30 1.96 -1.33 14.63
CA GLU A 30 3.04 -1.87 13.83
C GLU A 30 2.95 -1.33 12.41
N VAL A 31 4.08 -0.95 11.84
CA VAL A 31 4.16 -0.50 10.44
C VAL A 31 5.18 -1.37 9.72
N LEU A 32 4.71 -2.06 8.69
CA LEU A 32 5.54 -2.91 7.85
C LEU A 32 5.73 -2.25 6.50
N THR A 33 6.86 -2.51 5.87
CA THR A 33 7.15 -1.99 4.54
C THR A 33 7.47 -3.13 3.59
N LEU A 34 7.08 -2.97 2.33
CA LEU A 34 7.28 -3.97 1.31
C LEU A 34 7.70 -3.27 0.02
N PRO A 35 8.92 -3.54 -0.49
CA PRO A 35 9.43 -2.82 -1.65
C PRO A 35 8.88 -3.32 -2.99
N SER A 36 8.10 -4.38 -2.97
CA SER A 36 7.55 -4.96 -4.18
C SER A 36 6.23 -5.66 -3.89
N PRO A 37 5.27 -5.65 -4.82
CA PRO A 37 4.01 -6.37 -4.60
C PRO A 37 4.13 -7.88 -4.79
N ASN A 38 5.28 -8.38 -5.20
CA ASN A 38 5.45 -9.80 -5.52
C ASN A 38 5.10 -10.73 -4.36
N THR A 39 5.36 -10.30 -3.13
CA THR A 39 5.06 -11.10 -1.93
C THR A 39 3.90 -10.52 -1.15
N LEU A 40 3.11 -9.66 -1.78
CA LEU A 40 2.02 -8.95 -1.09
C LEU A 40 1.02 -9.92 -0.46
N ILE A 41 0.54 -10.88 -1.23
CA ILE A 41 -0.48 -11.80 -0.76
C ILE A 41 0.05 -12.65 0.41
N SER A 42 1.27 -13.17 0.30
CA SER A 42 1.83 -13.97 1.40
C SER A 42 2.07 -13.12 2.64
N THR A 43 2.45 -11.87 2.47
CA THR A 43 2.63 -10.94 3.59
C THR A 43 1.29 -10.67 4.28
N LEU A 44 0.23 -10.48 3.50
CA LEU A 44 -1.11 -10.30 4.05
C LEU A 44 -1.58 -11.51 4.85
N GLN A 45 -1.27 -12.70 4.35
CA GLN A 45 -1.64 -13.94 5.04
C GLN A 45 -0.90 -14.09 6.38
N LYS A 46 0.36 -13.67 6.43
CA LYS A 46 1.17 -13.82 7.63
C LYS A 46 0.93 -12.71 8.65
N SER A 47 0.83 -11.47 8.18
CA SER A 47 0.79 -10.30 9.05
C SER A 47 -0.61 -9.82 9.38
N ALA A 48 -1.56 -10.09 8.50
CA ALA A 48 -2.94 -9.66 8.62
C ALA A 48 -3.06 -8.17 8.97
N PRO A 49 -2.48 -7.27 8.14
CA PRO A 49 -2.56 -5.84 8.42
C PRO A 49 -4.00 -5.35 8.30
N ASP A 50 -4.32 -4.30 9.03
CA ASP A 50 -5.63 -3.69 8.96
C ASP A 50 -5.76 -2.74 7.79
N VAL A 51 -4.66 -2.07 7.43
CA VAL A 51 -4.61 -1.08 6.35
C VAL A 51 -3.40 -1.34 5.48
N VAL A 52 -3.59 -1.25 4.17
CA VAL A 52 -2.51 -1.33 3.19
C VAL A 52 -2.45 -0.02 2.42
N LEU A 53 -1.30 0.63 2.42
CA LEU A 53 -1.02 1.75 1.53
C LEU A 53 -0.32 1.17 0.31
N LEU A 54 -0.96 1.26 -0.82
CA LEU A 54 -0.51 0.62 -2.04
C LEU A 54 -0.18 1.66 -3.10
N ASP A 55 1.07 1.61 -3.59
CA ASP A 55 1.48 2.48 -4.67
C ASP A 55 0.76 2.08 -5.95
N MET A 56 0.38 3.07 -6.76
CA MET A 56 -0.26 2.81 -8.03
C MET A 56 0.72 2.44 -9.13
N ASN A 57 1.98 2.83 -9.00
CA ASN A 57 2.98 2.64 -10.03
C ASN A 57 4.24 2.00 -9.46
N PHE A 58 4.45 0.72 -9.75
CA PHE A 58 5.58 -0.02 -9.21
C PHE A 58 6.83 0.00 -10.09
N HIS A 59 6.69 0.41 -11.35
CA HIS A 59 7.84 0.45 -12.23
C HIS A 59 8.11 1.88 -12.67
N ALA A 60 9.31 2.37 -12.34
CA ALA A 60 9.74 3.69 -12.77
C ALA A 60 9.68 3.77 -14.29
N GLY A 61 9.04 4.81 -14.81
CA GLY A 61 8.92 5.02 -16.24
C GLY A 61 7.72 4.38 -16.90
N ILE A 62 6.98 3.53 -16.20
CA ILE A 62 5.75 2.93 -16.70
C ILE A 62 4.61 3.36 -15.80
N ASN A 63 4.06 4.50 -16.09
CA ASN A 63 3.06 5.13 -15.22
C ASN A 63 1.64 4.92 -15.74
N THR A 64 1.22 3.67 -15.84
CA THR A 64 -0.13 3.36 -16.28
C THR A 64 -1.13 3.26 -15.14
N GLY A 65 -0.65 3.04 -13.93
CA GLY A 65 -1.52 2.82 -12.78
C GLY A 65 -2.15 1.44 -12.75
N ASN A 66 -1.93 0.63 -13.78
CA ASN A 66 -2.58 -0.68 -13.90
C ASN A 66 -2.12 -1.66 -12.83
N GLU A 67 -0.86 -1.59 -12.42
CA GLU A 67 -0.35 -2.50 -11.40
C GLU A 67 -1.00 -2.27 -10.05
N GLY A 68 -1.14 -1.01 -9.65
CA GLY A 68 -1.82 -0.69 -8.40
C GLY A 68 -3.25 -1.19 -8.39
N LEU A 69 -3.97 -0.95 -9.49
CA LEU A 69 -5.35 -1.41 -9.61
C LEU A 69 -5.45 -2.93 -9.60
N TYR A 70 -4.52 -3.62 -10.27
CA TYR A 70 -4.48 -5.07 -10.27
C TYR A 70 -4.35 -5.61 -8.84
N TRP A 71 -3.38 -5.08 -8.09
CA TRP A 71 -3.15 -5.55 -6.73
C TRP A 71 -4.28 -5.17 -5.79
N LEU A 72 -4.91 -4.00 -6.01
CA LEU A 72 -6.10 -3.61 -5.25
C LEU A 72 -7.19 -4.66 -5.40
N LYS A 73 -7.46 -5.07 -6.62
CA LYS A 73 -8.50 -6.08 -6.89
C LYS A 73 -8.15 -7.42 -6.25
N GLU A 74 -6.88 -7.83 -6.33
CA GLU A 74 -6.43 -9.08 -5.73
C GLU A 74 -6.58 -9.06 -4.21
N VAL A 75 -6.21 -7.97 -3.59
CA VAL A 75 -6.33 -7.84 -2.13
C VAL A 75 -7.78 -7.87 -1.69
N LEU A 76 -8.63 -7.10 -2.36
CA LEU A 76 -10.05 -7.04 -1.99
C LEU A 76 -10.77 -8.37 -2.20
N ALA A 77 -10.37 -9.13 -3.24
CA ALA A 77 -10.95 -10.43 -3.50
C ALA A 77 -10.58 -11.45 -2.43
N ARG A 78 -9.36 -11.38 -1.91
CA ARG A 78 -8.85 -12.37 -0.95
C ARG A 78 -8.99 -11.91 0.49
N PHE A 79 -8.95 -10.62 0.74
CA PHE A 79 -8.97 -10.03 2.07
C PHE A 79 -9.99 -8.89 2.11
N PRO A 80 -11.29 -9.19 2.03
CA PRO A 80 -12.31 -8.13 1.89
C PRO A 80 -12.41 -7.21 3.10
N GLU A 81 -11.87 -7.61 4.23
CA GLU A 81 -11.90 -6.78 5.44
C GLU A 81 -10.71 -5.85 5.55
N THR A 82 -9.69 -6.05 4.73
CA THR A 82 -8.52 -5.18 4.74
C THR A 82 -8.83 -3.88 4.02
N LYS A 83 -8.50 -2.76 4.65
CA LYS A 83 -8.67 -1.45 4.03
C LYS A 83 -7.46 -1.17 3.16
N VAL A 84 -7.71 -0.80 1.90
CA VAL A 84 -6.63 -0.48 0.97
C VAL A 84 -6.75 0.98 0.56
N VAL A 85 -5.65 1.71 0.69
CA VAL A 85 -5.55 3.10 0.26
C VAL A 85 -4.52 3.16 -0.87
N LEU A 86 -4.94 3.65 -2.02
CA LEU A 86 -4.04 3.83 -3.15
C LEU A 86 -3.37 5.19 -3.05
N PHE A 87 -2.09 5.25 -3.38
CA PHE A 87 -1.39 6.52 -3.45
C PHE A 87 -0.40 6.49 -4.60
N THR A 88 0.07 7.67 -4.99
CA THR A 88 1.03 7.79 -6.06
C THR A 88 2.02 8.91 -5.75
N ALA A 89 3.28 8.69 -6.10
CA ALA A 89 4.32 9.70 -5.98
C ALA A 89 4.15 10.80 -7.03
N TYR A 90 3.39 10.53 -8.07
CA TYR A 90 3.07 11.50 -9.11
C TYR A 90 1.63 11.93 -8.94
N ALA A 91 1.35 13.19 -9.14
CA ALA A 91 0.02 13.73 -8.95
C ALA A 91 -0.91 13.35 -10.11
N ASP A 92 -1.27 12.08 -10.20
CA ASP A 92 -2.26 11.63 -11.16
C ASP A 92 -3.58 11.40 -10.46
N ILE A 93 -4.26 12.50 -10.23
CA ILE A 93 -5.50 12.50 -9.46
C ILE A 93 -6.59 11.70 -10.16
N GLN A 94 -6.60 11.73 -11.49
CA GLN A 94 -7.62 11.02 -12.25
C GLN A 94 -7.51 9.51 -12.05
N LEU A 95 -6.30 8.95 -12.10
CA LEU A 95 -6.11 7.53 -11.84
C LEU A 95 -6.45 7.17 -10.40
N ALA A 96 -6.11 8.03 -9.46
CA ALA A 96 -6.45 7.80 -8.06
C ALA A 96 -7.95 7.75 -7.84
N VAL A 97 -8.69 8.65 -8.51
CA VAL A 97 -10.15 8.65 -8.42
C VAL A 97 -10.73 7.38 -9.04
N GLU A 98 -10.20 6.94 -10.18
CA GLU A 98 -10.66 5.71 -10.81
C GLU A 98 -10.38 4.48 -9.95
N GLY A 99 -9.31 4.51 -9.16
CA GLY A 99 -8.96 3.42 -8.27
C GLY A 99 -9.87 3.28 -7.06
N MET A 100 -10.63 4.30 -6.79
CA MET A 100 -11.56 4.28 -5.67
C MET A 100 -12.87 3.60 -6.02
#